data_93a8adcb07b2e31234de1c4b1201a5dc
#
_entry.id   93a8adcb07b2e31234de1c4b1201a5dc
#
_cell.length_a   1.000
_cell.length_b   1.000
_cell.length_c   1.000
_cell.angle_alpha   90.00
_cell.angle_beta   90.00
_cell.angle_gamma   90.00
#
_symmetry.space_group_name_H-M   'P 1'
#
loop_
_entity.id
_entity.type
_entity.pdbx_description
1 polymer ?
#
loop_
_entity_poly.entity_id
_entity_poly.type
_entity_poly.pdbx_seq_one_letter_code
_entity_poly.pdbx_strand_id
1 'polypeptide(L)'
;MNNTVSADIKINNERGKSMKKVFILLLILGLLVFVSFVECAPQKSVPIGMAVEFTDHAACAYISQDKGWFEEEGLNITTYESYETGMVLAAALARRDIQVAYMCLAPAINVFANAKVPIKIIAGTHKYGYGLVVNPDKVKTIQDLEKPDIRLGCVREGGAVDVLLHKIIDKYNLKEEKIISNIRRMSPSKQILTIQSGQLDAAFLPEQWSTMAEDLGFEMLLMSQEVWPEMQGIVLVVKEELIRDHPEVIEKLVKISQKATDWINQHPQEAAEIVARQLREAGGSLFPVEIADIAAKTEITPEVLLKSMDRLEYTTDIDLVVVQEAIDYVAQLGYIKNSFKAGDILDLSFIKP
;
A
#
# COMPACT_ATOMS: atom_id res chain seq x y z
N MET A 1 -46.32 29.22 81.18
CA MET A 1 -46.63 29.20 79.73
C MET A 1 -45.43 29.48 78.84
N ASN A 2 -44.15 29.37 79.28
CA ASN A 2 -42.98 29.78 78.50
C ASN A 2 -42.07 28.64 78.01
N ASN A 3 -42.39 27.36 78.27
CA ASN A 3 -41.45 26.29 77.90
C ASN A 3 -41.83 25.51 76.66
N THR A 4 -43.04 25.65 76.14
CA THR A 4 -43.56 24.96 74.91
C THR A 4 -43.19 25.68 73.60
N VAL A 5 -43.10 27.02 73.65
CA VAL A 5 -42.80 27.80 72.41
C VAL A 5 -41.29 27.68 72.01
N SER A 6 -40.39 27.45 72.95
CA SER A 6 -38.95 27.31 72.71
C SER A 6 -38.59 25.96 72.07
N ALA A 7 -39.37 24.90 72.35
CA ALA A 7 -39.16 23.56 71.73
C ALA A 7 -39.61 23.48 70.26
N ASP A 8 -40.74 24.10 69.93
CA ASP A 8 -41.25 24.12 68.58
C ASP A 8 -40.40 24.93 67.59
N ILE A 9 -39.75 26.02 68.05
CA ILE A 9 -38.84 26.83 67.24
C ILE A 9 -37.53 26.04 66.93
N LYS A 10 -37.04 25.24 67.88
CA LYS A 10 -35.83 24.43 67.73
C LYS A 10 -36.06 23.27 66.76
N ILE A 11 -37.25 22.60 66.83
CA ILE A 11 -37.62 21.48 65.96
C ILE A 11 -37.83 21.96 64.51
N ASN A 12 -38.40 23.11 64.30
CA ASN A 12 -38.56 23.67 62.94
C ASN A 12 -37.23 24.12 62.31
N ASN A 13 -36.29 24.61 63.12
CA ASN A 13 -34.97 25.02 62.64
C ASN A 13 -34.12 23.80 62.21
N GLU A 14 -34.19 22.70 62.94
CA GLU A 14 -33.51 21.43 62.60
C GLU A 14 -34.13 20.75 61.38
N ARG A 15 -35.46 20.77 61.21
CA ARG A 15 -36.16 20.28 59.99
C ARG A 15 -35.76 21.10 58.75
N GLY A 16 -35.69 22.43 58.90
CA GLY A 16 -35.27 23.31 57.81
C GLY A 16 -33.80 23.09 57.35
N LYS A 17 -32.89 22.81 58.30
CA LYS A 17 -31.51 22.46 58.03
C LYS A 17 -31.35 21.07 57.36
N SER A 18 -32.15 20.09 57.79
CA SER A 18 -32.20 18.75 57.23
C SER A 18 -32.73 18.77 55.78
N MET A 19 -33.80 19.49 55.51
CA MET A 19 -34.36 19.65 54.16
C MET A 19 -33.39 20.35 53.21
N LYS A 20 -32.66 21.39 53.67
CA LYS A 20 -31.63 22.04 52.85
C LYS A 20 -30.50 21.10 52.50
N LYS A 21 -30.05 20.25 53.46
CA LYS A 21 -29.01 19.24 53.18
C LYS A 21 -29.44 18.19 52.18
N VAL A 22 -30.71 17.71 52.29
CA VAL A 22 -31.28 16.75 51.33
C VAL A 22 -31.42 17.39 49.94
N PHE A 23 -31.84 18.66 49.87
CA PHE A 23 -31.94 19.36 48.57
C PHE A 23 -30.57 19.61 47.91
N ILE A 24 -29.55 19.93 48.68
CA ILE A 24 -28.16 20.07 48.19
C ILE A 24 -27.65 18.71 47.75
N LEU A 25 -27.94 17.62 48.47
CA LEU A 25 -27.50 16.27 48.10
C LEU A 25 -28.18 15.80 46.78
N LEU A 26 -29.46 16.10 46.59
CA LEU A 26 -30.20 15.81 45.36
C LEU A 26 -29.69 16.66 44.16
N LEU A 27 -29.31 17.91 44.40
CA LEU A 27 -28.71 18.78 43.38
C LEU A 27 -27.29 18.27 42.98
N ILE A 28 -26.47 17.81 43.91
CA ILE A 28 -25.16 17.23 43.65
C ILE A 28 -25.32 15.89 42.94
N LEU A 29 -26.28 15.05 43.33
CA LEU A 29 -26.56 13.78 42.66
C LEU A 29 -27.11 14.01 41.23
N GLY A 30 -27.95 15.01 41.04
CA GLY A 30 -28.42 15.45 39.71
C GLY A 30 -27.30 15.96 38.81
N LEU A 31 -26.35 16.72 39.35
CA LEU A 31 -25.16 17.21 38.64
C LEU A 31 -24.22 16.05 38.26
N LEU A 32 -24.04 15.05 39.13
CA LEU A 32 -23.21 13.87 38.88
C LEU A 32 -23.84 12.96 37.78
N VAL A 33 -25.16 12.86 37.73
CA VAL A 33 -25.87 12.11 36.69
C VAL A 33 -25.82 12.86 35.35
N PHE A 34 -25.80 14.20 35.34
CA PHE A 34 -25.70 15.00 34.12
C PHE A 34 -24.29 14.97 33.49
N VAL A 35 -23.24 14.80 34.29
CA VAL A 35 -21.86 14.66 33.82
C VAL A 35 -21.62 13.28 33.19
N SER A 36 -22.45 12.26 33.49
CA SER A 36 -22.34 10.91 32.92
C SER A 36 -22.98 10.75 31.54
N PHE A 37 -23.70 11.75 31.03
CA PHE A 37 -24.31 11.81 29.71
C PHE A 37 -23.65 12.87 28.81
N VAL A 38 -22.34 13.07 28.92
CA VAL A 38 -21.62 13.57 27.76
C VAL A 38 -21.52 12.36 26.79
N GLU A 39 -22.60 12.09 26.07
CA GLU A 39 -22.53 11.31 24.84
C GLU A 39 -21.41 11.95 24.01
N CYS A 40 -20.30 11.21 23.88
CA CYS A 40 -19.32 11.52 22.86
C CYS A 40 -20.09 11.46 21.53
N ALA A 41 -20.50 12.61 21.01
CA ALA A 41 -21.11 12.67 19.68
C ALA A 41 -20.23 11.84 18.78
N PRO A 42 -20.76 10.89 18.00
CA PRO A 42 -19.96 10.07 17.13
C PRO A 42 -19.10 11.02 16.27
N GLN A 43 -17.81 11.02 16.52
CA GLN A 43 -16.87 11.83 15.75
C GLN A 43 -17.09 11.39 14.31
N LYS A 44 -17.58 12.30 13.45
CA LYS A 44 -17.82 11.97 12.05
C LYS A 44 -16.54 11.39 11.50
N SER A 45 -16.55 10.11 11.18
CA SER A 45 -15.41 9.42 10.61
C SER A 45 -14.99 10.13 9.31
N VAL A 46 -13.70 10.43 9.20
CA VAL A 46 -13.12 11.12 8.04
C VAL A 46 -13.30 10.26 6.80
N PRO A 47 -13.88 10.79 5.71
CA PRO A 47 -13.96 10.04 4.47
C PRO A 47 -12.56 9.87 3.86
N ILE A 48 -12.19 8.64 3.54
CA ILE A 48 -10.88 8.26 3.01
C ILE A 48 -11.05 7.64 1.64
N GLY A 49 -10.45 8.26 0.63
CA GLY A 49 -10.20 7.63 -0.66
C GLY A 49 -8.90 6.84 -0.60
N MET A 50 -8.97 5.54 -0.89
CA MET A 50 -7.83 4.62 -0.90
C MET A 50 -7.58 4.07 -2.29
N ALA A 51 -6.31 4.00 -2.69
CA ALA A 51 -5.87 3.41 -3.93
C ALA A 51 -4.82 2.32 -3.70
N VAL A 52 -4.86 1.26 -4.51
CA VAL A 52 -3.92 0.15 -4.43
C VAL A 52 -3.39 -0.21 -5.82
N GLU A 53 -2.14 -0.63 -5.92
CA GLU A 53 -1.66 -1.23 -7.16
C GLU A 53 -2.26 -2.62 -7.36
N PHE A 54 -2.57 -2.93 -8.62
CA PHE A 54 -3.13 -4.23 -9.04
C PHE A 54 -2.03 -5.29 -9.06
N THR A 55 -1.64 -5.74 -7.89
CA THR A 55 -0.57 -6.72 -7.69
C THR A 55 -0.64 -7.32 -6.28
N ASP A 56 -0.15 -8.55 -6.12
CA ASP A 56 0.04 -9.21 -4.84
C ASP A 56 1.01 -8.47 -3.90
N HIS A 57 1.79 -7.56 -4.42
CA HIS A 57 2.60 -6.63 -3.64
C HIS A 57 1.76 -5.78 -2.66
N ALA A 58 0.49 -5.51 -3.01
CA ALA A 58 -0.47 -4.81 -2.17
C ALA A 58 -1.34 -5.77 -1.32
N ALA A 59 -0.89 -7.01 -1.10
CA ALA A 59 -1.66 -8.05 -0.40
C ALA A 59 -2.19 -7.59 0.96
N CYS A 60 -1.39 -6.83 1.74
CA CYS A 60 -1.84 -6.32 3.03
C CYS A 60 -3.09 -5.42 2.92
N ALA A 61 -3.22 -4.62 1.85
CA ALA A 61 -4.40 -3.80 1.61
C ALA A 61 -5.61 -4.64 1.18
N TYR A 62 -5.43 -5.58 0.24
CA TYR A 62 -6.50 -6.47 -0.22
C TYR A 62 -7.05 -7.35 0.90
N ILE A 63 -6.17 -7.91 1.73
CA ILE A 63 -6.56 -8.75 2.87
C ILE A 63 -7.26 -7.92 3.94
N SER A 64 -6.77 -6.72 4.22
CA SER A 64 -7.42 -5.82 5.19
C SER A 64 -8.82 -5.42 4.75
N GLN A 65 -9.02 -5.19 3.45
CA GLN A 65 -10.32 -4.91 2.86
C GLN A 65 -11.24 -6.14 2.95
N ASP A 66 -10.77 -7.31 2.57
CA ASP A 66 -11.54 -8.56 2.56
C ASP A 66 -11.98 -8.99 3.97
N LYS A 67 -11.08 -8.85 4.95
CA LYS A 67 -11.34 -9.17 6.35
C LYS A 67 -12.15 -8.10 7.09
N GLY A 68 -12.46 -6.95 6.46
CA GLY A 68 -13.20 -5.85 7.09
C GLY A 68 -12.41 -5.08 8.15
N TRP A 69 -11.07 -5.19 8.19
CA TRP A 69 -10.25 -4.59 9.25
C TRP A 69 -10.21 -3.07 9.23
N PHE A 70 -10.42 -2.45 8.08
CA PHE A 70 -10.58 -1.00 8.01
C PHE A 70 -11.84 -0.53 8.74
N GLU A 71 -12.96 -1.23 8.55
CA GLU A 71 -14.23 -0.94 9.22
C GLU A 71 -14.17 -1.27 10.73
N GLU A 72 -13.57 -2.41 11.11
CA GLU A 72 -13.36 -2.79 12.52
C GLU A 72 -12.61 -1.71 13.32
N GLU A 73 -11.60 -1.07 12.72
CA GLU A 73 -10.86 0.04 13.32
C GLU A 73 -11.60 1.39 13.17
N GLY A 74 -12.80 1.41 12.59
CA GLY A 74 -13.63 2.59 12.40
C GLY A 74 -13.09 3.57 11.36
N LEU A 75 -12.33 3.10 10.36
CA LEU A 75 -11.95 3.89 9.20
C LEU A 75 -13.11 3.94 8.20
N ASN A 76 -13.42 5.14 7.70
CA ASN A 76 -14.46 5.35 6.71
C ASN A 76 -13.86 5.37 5.30
N ILE A 77 -13.61 4.19 4.73
CA ILE A 77 -13.11 4.08 3.36
C ILE A 77 -14.29 4.30 2.41
N THR A 78 -14.37 5.47 1.79
CA THR A 78 -15.46 5.86 0.90
C THR A 78 -15.25 5.42 -0.54
N THR A 79 -13.99 5.27 -0.94
CA THR A 79 -13.59 4.70 -2.23
C THR A 79 -12.38 3.79 -2.03
N TYR A 80 -12.36 2.66 -2.74
CA TYR A 80 -11.26 1.71 -2.77
C TYR A 80 -11.03 1.33 -4.23
N GLU A 81 -9.96 1.82 -4.83
CA GLU A 81 -9.71 1.69 -6.26
C GLU A 81 -8.39 1.00 -6.55
N SER A 82 -8.39 0.07 -7.50
CA SER A 82 -7.18 -0.58 -7.98
C SER A 82 -6.66 0.09 -9.26
N TYR A 83 -5.34 0.17 -9.40
CA TYR A 83 -4.65 0.77 -10.54
C TYR A 83 -3.61 -0.20 -11.10
N GLU A 84 -3.57 -0.35 -12.40
CA GLU A 84 -2.73 -1.35 -13.09
C GLU A 84 -1.22 -1.16 -12.82
N THR A 85 -0.78 0.08 -12.58
CA THR A 85 0.63 0.41 -12.30
C THR A 85 0.77 1.57 -11.33
N GLY A 86 1.88 1.61 -10.58
CA GLY A 86 2.16 2.70 -9.66
C GLY A 86 2.25 4.07 -10.32
N MET A 87 2.65 4.16 -11.59
CA MET A 87 2.68 5.45 -12.31
C MET A 87 1.27 5.96 -12.63
N VAL A 88 0.30 5.08 -12.89
CA VAL A 88 -1.11 5.46 -13.06
C VAL A 88 -1.72 5.88 -11.71
N LEU A 89 -1.42 5.12 -10.65
CA LEU A 89 -1.84 5.45 -9.29
C LEU A 89 -1.24 6.79 -8.83
N ALA A 90 0.05 7.07 -9.10
CA ALA A 90 0.69 8.34 -8.78
C ALA A 90 -0.03 9.54 -9.42
N ALA A 91 -0.50 9.39 -10.66
CA ALA A 91 -1.29 10.43 -11.33
C ALA A 91 -2.68 10.61 -10.67
N ALA A 92 -3.31 9.53 -10.19
CA ALA A 92 -4.57 9.60 -9.44
C ALA A 92 -4.38 10.25 -8.06
N LEU A 93 -3.33 9.89 -7.34
CA LEU A 93 -2.97 10.49 -6.05
C LEU A 93 -2.74 12.01 -6.13
N ALA A 94 -2.24 12.50 -7.28
CA ALA A 94 -2.07 13.93 -7.52
C ALA A 94 -3.41 14.68 -7.61
N ARG A 95 -4.49 14.00 -7.94
CA ARG A 95 -5.85 14.53 -7.99
C ARG A 95 -6.47 14.56 -6.62
N ARG A 96 -6.65 15.04 -5.76
CA ARG A 96 -7.11 15.18 -4.37
C ARG A 96 -8.21 14.23 -3.87
N ASP A 97 -8.71 13.34 -4.69
CA ASP A 97 -9.75 12.36 -4.36
C ASP A 97 -9.21 11.12 -3.61
N ILE A 98 -7.89 10.89 -3.62
CA ILE A 98 -7.20 9.82 -2.90
C ILE A 98 -6.34 10.42 -1.79
N GLN A 99 -6.49 9.92 -0.56
CA GLN A 99 -5.73 10.33 0.62
C GLN A 99 -4.71 9.27 1.06
N VAL A 100 -4.97 7.99 0.74
CA VAL A 100 -4.15 6.83 1.13
C VAL A 100 -3.85 6.00 -0.11
N ALA A 101 -2.60 5.55 -0.25
CA ALA A 101 -2.21 4.71 -1.37
C ALA A 101 -1.21 3.62 -0.95
N TYR A 102 -1.42 2.39 -1.46
CA TYR A 102 -0.45 1.32 -1.44
C TYR A 102 0.20 1.25 -2.83
N MET A 103 1.42 1.76 -2.96
CA MET A 103 2.07 1.96 -4.26
C MET A 103 3.58 1.74 -4.19
N CYS A 104 4.19 1.37 -5.32
CA CYS A 104 5.62 1.20 -5.42
C CYS A 104 6.41 2.46 -5.03
N LEU A 105 7.58 2.26 -4.40
CA LEU A 105 8.44 3.34 -3.92
C LEU A 105 8.87 4.31 -5.04
N ALA A 106 9.32 3.82 -6.20
CA ALA A 106 9.81 4.69 -7.28
C ALA A 106 8.73 5.64 -7.84
N PRO A 107 7.48 5.20 -8.13
CA PRO A 107 6.36 6.10 -8.42
C PRO A 107 6.05 7.10 -7.30
N ALA A 108 6.15 6.70 -6.01
CA ALA A 108 5.95 7.61 -4.88
C ALA A 108 7.01 8.73 -4.86
N ILE A 109 8.29 8.38 -5.08
CA ILE A 109 9.39 9.35 -5.24
C ILE A 109 9.09 10.31 -6.40
N ASN A 110 8.65 9.78 -7.54
CA ASN A 110 8.34 10.59 -8.72
C ASN A 110 7.21 11.60 -8.45
N VAL A 111 6.10 11.20 -7.86
CA VAL A 111 4.97 12.09 -7.59
C VAL A 111 5.31 13.16 -6.54
N PHE A 112 6.10 12.79 -5.53
CA PHE A 112 6.60 13.74 -4.53
C PHE A 112 7.52 14.79 -5.16
N ALA A 113 8.53 14.34 -5.91
CA ALA A 113 9.56 15.23 -6.46
C ALA A 113 9.07 16.07 -7.64
N ASN A 114 8.35 15.48 -8.60
CA ASN A 114 7.97 16.14 -9.85
C ASN A 114 6.63 16.84 -9.77
N ALA A 115 5.60 16.20 -9.21
CA ALA A 115 4.27 16.77 -9.08
C ALA A 115 4.08 17.60 -7.81
N LYS A 116 5.08 17.59 -6.90
CA LYS A 116 5.06 18.33 -5.62
C LYS A 116 3.82 17.98 -4.77
N VAL A 117 3.35 16.75 -4.85
CA VAL A 117 2.25 16.28 -4.01
C VAL A 117 2.76 16.12 -2.59
N PRO A 118 2.15 16.77 -1.59
CA PRO A 118 2.56 16.69 -0.20
C PRO A 118 2.12 15.33 0.40
N ILE A 119 3.00 14.35 0.30
CA ILE A 119 2.79 12.98 0.79
C ILE A 119 3.89 12.56 1.75
N LYS A 120 3.57 11.58 2.60
CA LYS A 120 4.52 10.85 3.41
C LYS A 120 4.34 9.35 3.21
N ILE A 121 5.44 8.63 3.25
CA ILE A 121 5.50 7.18 3.37
C ILE A 121 5.55 6.89 4.87
N ILE A 122 4.59 6.09 5.36
CA ILE A 122 4.42 5.82 6.79
C ILE A 122 4.74 4.36 7.16
N ALA A 123 4.83 3.45 6.19
CA ALA A 123 5.26 2.06 6.39
C ALA A 123 5.68 1.43 5.05
N GLY A 124 6.48 0.38 5.11
CA GLY A 124 6.64 -0.61 4.04
C GLY A 124 5.46 -1.58 3.99
N THR A 125 5.42 -2.44 2.98
CA THR A 125 4.49 -3.58 2.92
C THR A 125 5.19 -4.87 2.52
N HIS A 126 6.24 -4.77 1.73
CA HIS A 126 7.08 -5.89 1.33
C HIS A 126 8.40 -5.41 0.74
N LYS A 127 9.37 -6.33 0.67
CA LYS A 127 10.60 -6.20 -0.11
C LYS A 127 10.56 -7.12 -1.32
N TYR A 128 11.36 -6.81 -2.34
CA TYR A 128 11.55 -7.60 -3.57
C TYR A 128 10.32 -7.66 -4.47
N GLY A 129 10.08 -8.83 -5.11
CA GLY A 129 8.86 -9.11 -5.87
C GLY A 129 8.90 -8.62 -7.32
N TYR A 130 10.05 -8.60 -7.95
CA TYR A 130 10.18 -8.31 -9.39
C TYR A 130 11.09 -9.32 -10.05
N GLY A 131 10.76 -9.72 -11.28
CA GLY A 131 11.51 -10.71 -12.03
C GLY A 131 11.79 -10.32 -13.47
N LEU A 132 12.89 -10.84 -13.99
CA LEU A 132 13.16 -10.95 -15.42
C LEU A 132 12.86 -12.38 -15.84
N VAL A 133 11.80 -12.55 -16.63
CA VAL A 133 11.44 -13.84 -17.24
C VAL A 133 11.80 -13.85 -18.72
N VAL A 134 12.21 -15.00 -19.22
CA VAL A 134 12.73 -15.15 -20.58
C VAL A 134 12.18 -16.38 -21.28
N ASN A 135 12.07 -16.30 -22.59
CA ASN A 135 11.92 -17.48 -23.43
C ASN A 135 13.23 -18.27 -23.45
N PRO A 136 13.29 -19.49 -22.85
CA PRO A 136 14.52 -20.25 -22.72
C PRO A 136 15.13 -20.73 -24.04
N ASP A 137 14.38 -20.71 -25.15
CA ASP A 137 14.93 -21.06 -26.45
C ASP A 137 15.75 -19.91 -27.08
N LYS A 138 15.54 -18.67 -26.64
CA LYS A 138 16.17 -17.47 -27.22
C LYS A 138 17.18 -16.80 -26.29
N VAL A 139 16.88 -16.77 -24.99
CA VAL A 139 17.68 -16.08 -23.98
C VAL A 139 18.14 -17.09 -22.94
N LYS A 140 19.44 -17.29 -22.83
CA LYS A 140 20.11 -18.21 -21.87
C LYS A 140 20.86 -17.47 -20.79
N THR A 141 21.34 -16.28 -21.10
CA THR A 141 22.15 -15.44 -20.21
C THR A 141 21.65 -14.01 -20.24
N ILE A 142 22.01 -13.23 -19.25
CA ILE A 142 21.64 -11.81 -19.19
C ILE A 142 22.24 -11.01 -20.36
N GLN A 143 23.40 -11.41 -20.89
CA GLN A 143 24.05 -10.78 -22.05
C GLN A 143 23.28 -11.01 -23.36
N ASP A 144 22.48 -12.05 -23.41
CA ASP A 144 21.63 -12.31 -24.60
C ASP A 144 20.60 -11.21 -24.84
N LEU A 145 20.25 -10.43 -23.83
CA LEU A 145 19.36 -9.28 -23.95
C LEU A 145 19.90 -8.19 -24.87
N GLU A 146 21.25 -8.16 -25.13
CA GLU A 146 21.87 -7.23 -26.08
C GLU A 146 21.73 -7.64 -27.55
N LYS A 147 21.20 -8.83 -27.84
CA LYS A 147 21.00 -9.28 -29.23
C LYS A 147 19.90 -8.44 -29.88
N PRO A 148 20.07 -8.00 -31.14
CA PRO A 148 19.17 -7.05 -31.78
C PRO A 148 17.79 -7.62 -32.13
N ASP A 149 17.64 -8.93 -32.09
CA ASP A 149 16.39 -9.65 -32.37
C ASP A 149 15.57 -9.98 -31.09
N ILE A 150 16.10 -9.66 -29.92
CA ILE A 150 15.38 -9.87 -28.66
C ILE A 150 14.35 -8.76 -28.43
N ARG A 151 13.10 -9.16 -28.20
CA ARG A 151 11.97 -8.28 -27.89
C ARG A 151 11.75 -8.30 -26.40
N LEU A 152 12.10 -7.21 -25.73
CA LEU A 152 12.10 -7.08 -24.28
C LEU A 152 10.90 -6.25 -23.80
N GLY A 153 10.00 -6.85 -23.02
CA GLY A 153 8.90 -6.15 -22.36
C GLY A 153 9.35 -5.42 -21.11
N CYS A 154 8.91 -4.17 -20.93
CA CYS A 154 9.08 -3.43 -19.70
C CYS A 154 7.93 -2.44 -19.50
N VAL A 155 7.69 -2.03 -18.25
CA VAL A 155 6.70 -0.99 -17.94
C VAL A 155 7.17 0.40 -18.39
N ARG A 156 6.32 1.39 -18.17
CA ARG A 156 6.65 2.80 -18.42
C ARG A 156 7.89 3.24 -17.63
N GLU A 157 8.67 4.15 -18.20
CA GLU A 157 9.81 4.81 -17.58
C GLU A 157 9.47 5.43 -16.22
N GLY A 158 10.37 5.28 -15.26
CA GLY A 158 10.20 5.72 -13.87
C GLY A 158 9.33 4.79 -13.00
N GLY A 159 8.80 3.71 -13.54
CA GLY A 159 8.17 2.64 -12.74
C GLY A 159 9.23 1.79 -12.04
N ALA A 160 8.84 1.07 -10.97
CA ALA A 160 9.77 0.27 -10.16
C ALA A 160 10.56 -0.76 -10.99
N VAL A 161 9.89 -1.43 -11.93
CA VAL A 161 10.51 -2.44 -12.81
C VAL A 161 11.50 -1.80 -13.78
N ASP A 162 11.21 -0.60 -14.27
CA ASP A 162 12.11 0.14 -15.15
C ASP A 162 13.37 0.62 -14.41
N VAL A 163 13.23 1.10 -13.17
CA VAL A 163 14.36 1.45 -12.31
C VAL A 163 15.23 0.22 -12.02
N LEU A 164 14.62 -0.95 -11.77
CA LEU A 164 15.34 -2.21 -11.59
C LEU A 164 16.08 -2.64 -12.88
N LEU A 165 15.49 -2.45 -14.05
CA LEU A 165 16.13 -2.72 -15.33
C LEU A 165 17.46 -1.95 -15.47
N HIS A 166 17.48 -0.67 -15.13
CA HIS A 166 18.71 0.12 -15.15
C HIS A 166 19.74 -0.38 -14.13
N LYS A 167 19.32 -0.81 -12.92
CA LYS A 167 20.21 -1.48 -11.97
C LYS A 167 20.84 -2.77 -12.54
N ILE A 168 20.08 -3.53 -13.34
CA ILE A 168 20.58 -4.73 -14.02
C ILE A 168 21.61 -4.34 -15.08
N ILE A 169 21.33 -3.32 -15.89
CA ILE A 169 22.27 -2.80 -16.90
C ILE A 169 23.60 -2.44 -16.22
N ASP A 170 23.55 -1.67 -15.14
CA ASP A 170 24.73 -1.26 -14.38
C ASP A 170 25.48 -2.47 -13.78
N LYS A 171 24.75 -3.34 -13.07
CA LYS A 171 25.34 -4.49 -12.36
C LYS A 171 26.04 -5.47 -13.28
N TYR A 172 25.45 -5.74 -14.44
CA TYR A 172 25.99 -6.71 -15.40
C TYR A 172 26.79 -6.06 -16.54
N ASN A 173 27.02 -4.75 -16.44
CA ASN A 173 27.78 -3.96 -17.41
C ASN A 173 27.28 -4.16 -18.87
N LEU A 174 25.93 -4.12 -19.01
CA LEU A 174 25.27 -4.28 -20.31
C LEU A 174 25.37 -2.96 -21.10
N LYS A 175 25.27 -3.07 -22.41
CA LYS A 175 25.22 -1.90 -23.31
C LYS A 175 23.82 -1.32 -23.30
N GLU A 176 23.64 -0.23 -22.54
CA GLU A 176 22.35 0.41 -22.32
C GLU A 176 21.63 0.70 -23.63
N GLU A 177 22.31 1.26 -24.64
CA GLU A 177 21.71 1.61 -25.93
C GLU A 177 21.10 0.39 -26.65
N LYS A 178 21.69 -0.79 -26.48
CA LYS A 178 21.16 -2.03 -27.07
C LYS A 178 19.93 -2.51 -26.32
N ILE A 179 19.99 -2.49 -24.99
CA ILE A 179 18.86 -2.91 -24.15
C ILE A 179 17.67 -1.99 -24.41
N ILE A 180 17.87 -0.66 -24.38
CA ILE A 180 16.81 0.32 -24.59
C ILE A 180 16.19 0.20 -25.98
N SER A 181 17.00 -0.09 -27.03
CA SER A 181 16.48 -0.29 -28.38
C SER A 181 15.59 -1.53 -28.53
N ASN A 182 15.77 -2.52 -27.65
CA ASN A 182 15.00 -3.76 -27.64
C ASN A 182 13.69 -3.66 -26.84
N ILE A 183 13.53 -2.59 -26.03
CA ILE A 183 12.39 -2.44 -25.13
C ILE A 183 11.11 -2.10 -25.87
N ARG A 184 10.04 -2.78 -25.46
CA ARG A 184 8.64 -2.47 -25.78
C ARG A 184 7.90 -2.09 -24.53
N ARG A 185 7.55 -0.80 -24.42
CA ARG A 185 6.88 -0.24 -23.23
C ARG A 185 5.40 -0.61 -23.24
N MET A 186 4.98 -1.41 -22.25
CA MET A 186 3.60 -1.82 -22.08
C MET A 186 3.31 -2.20 -20.63
N SER A 187 2.03 -2.23 -20.26
CA SER A 187 1.61 -2.67 -18.92
C SER A 187 1.87 -4.18 -18.72
N PRO A 188 1.95 -4.65 -17.45
CA PRO A 188 2.19 -6.06 -17.17
C PRO A 188 1.18 -6.99 -17.82
N SER A 189 -0.12 -6.66 -17.80
CA SER A 189 -1.17 -7.43 -18.46
C SER A 189 -0.94 -7.57 -19.97
N LYS A 190 -0.56 -6.48 -20.64
CA LYS A 190 -0.21 -6.50 -22.08
C LYS A 190 1.05 -7.29 -22.35
N GLN A 191 2.04 -7.30 -21.43
CA GLN A 191 3.23 -8.12 -21.57
C GLN A 191 2.86 -9.61 -21.60
N ILE A 192 1.99 -10.08 -20.69
CA ILE A 192 1.51 -11.47 -20.68
C ILE A 192 0.83 -11.84 -22.00
N LEU A 193 -0.05 -10.99 -22.51
CA LEU A 193 -0.69 -11.22 -23.83
C LEU A 193 0.34 -11.30 -24.97
N THR A 194 1.35 -10.46 -24.90
CA THR A 194 2.39 -10.39 -25.92
C THR A 194 3.33 -11.59 -25.83
N ILE A 195 3.57 -12.12 -24.61
CA ILE A 195 4.25 -13.40 -24.37
C ILE A 195 3.42 -14.55 -24.97
N GLN A 196 2.14 -14.64 -24.62
CA GLN A 196 1.25 -15.70 -25.10
C GLN A 196 1.16 -15.74 -26.63
N SER A 197 1.21 -14.58 -27.29
CA SER A 197 1.23 -14.49 -28.76
C SER A 197 2.62 -14.71 -29.40
N GLY A 198 3.65 -15.03 -28.61
CA GLY A 198 5.02 -15.24 -29.08
C GLY A 198 5.72 -13.98 -29.59
N GLN A 199 5.26 -12.80 -29.16
CA GLN A 199 5.78 -11.51 -29.61
C GLN A 199 6.73 -10.82 -28.62
N LEU A 200 6.99 -11.40 -27.44
CA LEU A 200 8.06 -11.06 -26.52
C LEU A 200 9.00 -12.26 -26.34
N ASP A 201 10.25 -11.98 -26.09
CA ASP A 201 11.30 -12.97 -25.85
C ASP A 201 11.85 -12.88 -24.43
N ALA A 202 11.67 -11.73 -23.78
CA ALA A 202 11.95 -11.49 -22.37
C ALA A 202 11.00 -10.42 -21.82
N ALA A 203 10.77 -10.40 -20.50
CA ALA A 203 9.91 -9.41 -19.86
C ALA A 203 10.38 -9.12 -18.44
N PHE A 204 10.41 -7.83 -18.08
CA PHE A 204 10.55 -7.38 -16.70
C PHE A 204 9.16 -7.13 -16.12
N LEU A 205 8.83 -7.84 -15.04
CA LEU A 205 7.47 -7.89 -14.50
C LEU A 205 7.46 -7.85 -12.96
N PRO A 206 6.38 -7.33 -12.34
CA PRO A 206 6.04 -7.64 -10.95
C PRO A 206 5.80 -9.15 -10.79
N GLU A 207 6.00 -9.67 -9.58
CA GLU A 207 6.19 -11.11 -9.34
C GLU A 207 5.02 -11.98 -9.79
N GLN A 208 3.77 -11.61 -9.47
CA GLN A 208 2.62 -12.40 -9.94
C GLN A 208 2.58 -12.57 -11.46
N TRP A 209 2.97 -11.52 -12.20
CA TRP A 209 3.01 -11.55 -13.67
C TRP A 209 4.19 -12.37 -14.16
N SER A 210 5.33 -12.32 -13.44
CA SER A 210 6.47 -13.18 -13.71
C SER A 210 6.10 -14.65 -13.53
N THR A 211 5.41 -14.99 -12.44
CA THR A 211 4.92 -16.35 -12.16
C THR A 211 3.91 -16.80 -13.22
N MET A 212 3.00 -15.94 -13.66
CA MET A 212 2.08 -16.25 -14.78
C MET A 212 2.83 -16.47 -16.09
N ALA A 213 3.92 -15.76 -16.36
CA ALA A 213 4.74 -15.96 -17.54
C ALA A 213 5.46 -17.32 -17.51
N GLU A 214 5.85 -17.82 -16.35
CA GLU A 214 6.40 -19.18 -16.21
C GLU A 214 5.39 -20.25 -16.62
N ASP A 215 4.11 -20.09 -16.30
CA ASP A 215 3.04 -21.00 -16.73
C ASP A 215 2.81 -20.97 -18.27
N LEU A 216 3.29 -19.91 -18.93
CA LEU A 216 3.31 -19.79 -20.39
C LEU A 216 4.61 -20.31 -21.03
N GLY A 217 5.48 -20.97 -20.24
CA GLY A 217 6.73 -21.58 -20.71
C GLY A 217 7.95 -20.66 -20.68
N PHE A 218 7.85 -19.49 -20.07
CA PHE A 218 9.01 -18.65 -19.75
C PHE A 218 9.73 -19.18 -18.51
N GLU A 219 11.00 -18.82 -18.34
CA GLU A 219 11.79 -19.15 -17.18
C GLU A 219 12.24 -17.89 -16.45
N MET A 220 12.25 -17.92 -15.11
CA MET A 220 12.82 -16.86 -14.29
C MET A 220 14.34 -16.86 -14.47
N LEU A 221 14.88 -15.84 -15.10
CA LEU A 221 16.31 -15.67 -15.30
C LEU A 221 16.98 -14.94 -14.15
N LEU A 222 16.28 -13.99 -13.54
CA LEU A 222 16.82 -13.13 -12.48
C LEU A 222 15.70 -12.58 -11.61
N MET A 223 15.90 -12.57 -10.31
CA MET A 223 15.01 -11.96 -9.33
C MET A 223 15.59 -10.67 -8.77
N SER A 224 14.74 -9.75 -8.32
CA SER A 224 15.14 -8.42 -7.83
C SER A 224 16.14 -8.46 -6.68
N GLN A 225 16.01 -9.41 -5.74
CA GLN A 225 16.93 -9.55 -4.60
C GLN A 225 18.36 -9.92 -5.01
N GLU A 226 18.52 -10.55 -6.17
CA GLU A 226 19.85 -10.85 -6.73
C GLU A 226 20.53 -9.60 -7.30
N VAL A 227 19.74 -8.57 -7.63
CA VAL A 227 20.21 -7.31 -8.25
C VAL A 227 20.36 -6.20 -7.23
N TRP A 228 19.34 -6.02 -6.43
CA TRP A 228 19.22 -4.97 -5.43
C TRP A 228 18.82 -5.59 -4.09
N PRO A 229 19.80 -6.01 -3.28
CA PRO A 229 19.53 -6.47 -1.92
C PRO A 229 18.75 -5.41 -1.13
N GLU A 230 17.78 -5.85 -0.36
CA GLU A 230 16.89 -4.98 0.43
C GLU A 230 15.99 -4.05 -0.41
N MET A 231 15.79 -4.31 -1.71
CA MET A 231 14.92 -3.50 -2.54
C MET A 231 13.54 -3.33 -1.91
N GLN A 232 13.18 -2.09 -1.57
CA GLN A 232 11.84 -1.75 -1.08
C GLN A 232 10.83 -1.84 -2.22
N GLY A 233 9.76 -2.58 -2.00
CA GLY A 233 8.66 -2.73 -2.95
C GLY A 233 7.57 -1.66 -2.78
N ILE A 234 6.33 -2.10 -2.49
CA ILE A 234 5.22 -1.19 -2.17
C ILE A 234 5.39 -0.59 -0.79
N VAL A 235 4.95 0.66 -0.67
CA VAL A 235 4.91 1.44 0.56
C VAL A 235 3.51 1.99 0.79
N LEU A 236 3.15 2.18 2.05
CA LEU A 236 1.93 2.87 2.45
C LEU A 236 2.18 4.38 2.44
N VAL A 237 1.52 5.05 1.53
CA VAL A 237 1.62 6.49 1.30
C VAL A 237 0.35 7.19 1.77
N VAL A 238 0.50 8.32 2.44
CA VAL A 238 -0.63 9.17 2.85
C VAL A 238 -0.35 10.62 2.51
N LYS A 239 -1.40 11.41 2.31
CA LYS A 239 -1.25 12.86 2.18
C LYS A 239 -0.90 13.50 3.52
N GLU A 240 -0.01 14.49 3.53
CA GLU A 240 0.43 15.19 4.75
C GLU A 240 -0.73 15.85 5.50
N GLU A 241 -1.76 16.30 4.79
CA GLU A 241 -2.97 16.85 5.41
C GLU A 241 -3.67 15.83 6.32
N LEU A 242 -3.67 14.55 5.94
CA LEU A 242 -4.27 13.49 6.76
C LEU A 242 -3.46 13.24 8.05
N ILE A 243 -2.12 13.32 7.99
CA ILE A 243 -1.26 13.24 9.18
C ILE A 243 -1.52 14.40 10.13
N ARG A 244 -1.57 15.63 9.58
CA ARG A 244 -1.74 16.84 10.37
C ARG A 244 -3.11 16.92 11.05
N ASP A 245 -4.17 16.60 10.31
CA ASP A 245 -5.54 16.83 10.73
C ASP A 245 -6.15 15.61 11.43
N HIS A 246 -5.64 14.39 11.16
CA HIS A 246 -6.16 13.11 11.60
C HIS A 246 -5.06 12.08 11.92
N PRO A 247 -4.14 12.35 12.85
CA PRO A 247 -3.05 11.44 13.21
C PRO A 247 -3.56 10.08 13.73
N GLU A 248 -4.74 10.03 14.34
CA GLU A 248 -5.40 8.80 14.78
C GLU A 248 -5.77 7.85 13.63
N VAL A 249 -6.04 8.40 12.43
CA VAL A 249 -6.25 7.60 11.21
C VAL A 249 -4.95 6.94 10.78
N ILE A 250 -3.84 7.66 10.87
CA ILE A 250 -2.51 7.16 10.50
C ILE A 250 -2.08 6.00 11.41
N GLU A 251 -2.26 6.16 12.73
CA GLU A 251 -1.97 5.07 13.70
C GLU A 251 -2.74 3.79 13.37
N LYS A 252 -4.03 3.92 13.01
CA LYS A 252 -4.87 2.80 12.61
C LYS A 252 -4.40 2.15 11.32
N LEU A 253 -4.05 2.93 10.30
CA LEU A 253 -3.55 2.43 9.01
C LEU A 253 -2.26 1.64 9.20
N VAL A 254 -1.30 2.15 9.98
CA VAL A 254 -0.06 1.44 10.28
C VAL A 254 -0.34 0.15 11.04
N LYS A 255 -1.17 0.19 12.08
CA LYS A 255 -1.58 -0.99 12.85
C LYS A 255 -2.24 -2.06 11.97
N ILE A 256 -3.14 -1.66 11.08
CA ILE A 256 -3.81 -2.58 10.14
C ILE A 256 -2.78 -3.19 9.19
N SER A 257 -1.84 -2.40 8.67
CA SER A 257 -0.80 -2.90 7.76
C SER A 257 0.14 -3.89 8.47
N GLN A 258 0.54 -3.63 9.74
CA GLN A 258 1.29 -4.57 10.56
C GLN A 258 0.50 -5.87 10.79
N LYS A 259 -0.76 -5.75 11.24
CA LYS A 259 -1.66 -6.91 11.40
C LYS A 259 -1.77 -7.74 10.12
N ALA A 260 -1.87 -7.08 8.97
CA ALA A 260 -2.01 -7.76 7.69
C ALA A 260 -0.73 -8.47 7.25
N THR A 261 0.44 -7.83 7.37
CA THR A 261 1.73 -8.46 7.04
C THR A 261 2.02 -9.66 7.94
N ASP A 262 1.79 -9.53 9.26
CA ASP A 262 1.93 -10.65 10.20
C ASP A 262 0.99 -11.80 9.86
N TRP A 263 -0.25 -11.49 9.49
CA TRP A 263 -1.25 -12.48 9.13
C TRP A 263 -0.90 -13.21 7.82
N ILE A 264 -0.40 -12.49 6.79
CA ILE A 264 0.08 -13.08 5.54
C ILE A 264 1.16 -14.11 5.81
N ASN A 265 2.16 -13.74 6.61
CA ASN A 265 3.29 -14.61 6.95
C ASN A 265 2.85 -15.88 7.73
N GLN A 266 1.77 -15.80 8.50
CA GLN A 266 1.22 -16.92 9.27
C GLN A 266 0.24 -17.78 8.48
N HIS A 267 -0.40 -17.23 7.43
CA HIS A 267 -1.49 -17.89 6.68
C HIS A 267 -1.30 -17.76 5.17
N PRO A 268 -0.15 -18.19 4.61
CA PRO A 268 0.20 -17.92 3.20
C PRO A 268 -0.81 -18.50 2.20
N GLN A 269 -1.40 -19.69 2.45
CA GLN A 269 -2.40 -20.28 1.58
C GLN A 269 -3.69 -19.47 1.54
N GLU A 270 -4.24 -19.11 2.71
CA GLU A 270 -5.46 -18.32 2.80
C GLU A 270 -5.23 -16.90 2.25
N ALA A 271 -4.04 -16.34 2.46
CA ALA A 271 -3.63 -15.06 1.88
C ALA A 271 -3.66 -15.11 0.35
N ALA A 272 -3.09 -16.14 -0.26
CA ALA A 272 -3.10 -16.35 -1.70
C ALA A 272 -4.52 -16.50 -2.28
N GLU A 273 -5.41 -17.22 -1.58
CA GLU A 273 -6.83 -17.36 -1.96
C GLU A 273 -7.56 -16.03 -1.96
N ILE A 274 -7.39 -15.23 -0.90
CA ILE A 274 -8.00 -13.91 -0.76
C ILE A 274 -7.47 -12.97 -1.84
N VAL A 275 -6.15 -12.86 -1.98
CA VAL A 275 -5.53 -11.95 -2.96
C VAL A 275 -5.92 -12.34 -4.38
N ALA A 276 -5.94 -13.64 -4.72
CA ALA A 276 -6.39 -14.11 -6.03
C ALA A 276 -7.84 -13.70 -6.31
N ARG A 277 -8.74 -13.84 -5.34
CA ARG A 277 -10.14 -13.41 -5.46
C ARG A 277 -10.25 -11.90 -5.67
N GLN A 278 -9.60 -11.12 -4.81
CA GLN A 278 -9.62 -9.65 -4.85
C GLN A 278 -9.05 -9.10 -6.17
N LEU A 279 -7.95 -9.67 -6.67
CA LEU A 279 -7.37 -9.28 -7.96
C LEU A 279 -8.29 -9.65 -9.13
N ARG A 280 -8.97 -10.80 -9.12
CA ARG A 280 -9.95 -11.15 -10.16
C ARG A 280 -11.13 -10.19 -10.18
N GLU A 281 -11.67 -9.82 -9.00
CA GLU A 281 -12.76 -8.86 -8.87
C GLU A 281 -12.35 -7.46 -9.37
N ALA A 282 -11.19 -6.96 -8.95
CA ALA A 282 -10.65 -5.68 -9.40
C ALA A 282 -10.33 -5.69 -10.90
N GLY A 283 -9.79 -6.79 -11.43
CA GLY A 283 -9.43 -6.96 -12.84
C GLY A 283 -10.64 -6.85 -13.77
N GLY A 284 -11.80 -7.36 -13.35
CA GLY A 284 -13.05 -7.24 -14.13
C GLY A 284 -13.50 -5.79 -14.39
N SER A 285 -13.13 -4.86 -13.55
CA SER A 285 -13.40 -3.42 -13.73
C SER A 285 -12.24 -2.63 -14.34
N LEU A 286 -11.02 -3.15 -14.21
CA LEU A 286 -9.78 -2.47 -14.59
C LEU A 286 -9.43 -2.67 -16.07
N PHE A 287 -9.71 -3.86 -16.62
CA PHE A 287 -9.31 -4.23 -17.97
C PHE A 287 -10.45 -4.11 -18.98
N PRO A 288 -10.19 -3.69 -20.24
CA PRO A 288 -11.14 -3.84 -21.33
C PRO A 288 -11.60 -5.29 -21.48
N VAL A 289 -12.83 -5.50 -21.98
CA VAL A 289 -13.46 -6.83 -22.10
C VAL A 289 -12.56 -7.84 -22.82
N GLU A 290 -11.85 -7.39 -23.88
CA GLU A 290 -10.92 -8.22 -24.66
C GLU A 290 -9.73 -8.71 -23.83
N ILE A 291 -9.28 -7.92 -22.86
CA ILE A 291 -8.20 -8.28 -21.93
C ILE A 291 -8.76 -9.07 -20.75
N ALA A 292 -9.97 -8.74 -20.27
CA ALA A 292 -10.64 -9.47 -19.21
C ALA A 292 -10.90 -10.94 -19.59
N ASP A 293 -11.28 -11.24 -20.83
CA ASP A 293 -11.44 -12.60 -21.34
C ASP A 293 -10.11 -13.38 -21.42
N ILE A 294 -9.00 -12.69 -21.63
CA ILE A 294 -7.66 -13.28 -21.66
C ILE A 294 -7.09 -13.39 -20.25
N ALA A 295 -7.30 -12.40 -19.40
CA ALA A 295 -6.99 -12.49 -17.98
C ALA A 295 -7.79 -13.60 -17.29
N ALA A 296 -9.01 -13.89 -17.75
CA ALA A 296 -9.78 -15.07 -17.33
C ALA A 296 -9.20 -16.40 -17.84
N LYS A 297 -8.39 -16.37 -18.90
CA LYS A 297 -7.72 -17.55 -19.48
C LYS A 297 -6.28 -17.74 -18.99
N THR A 298 -5.61 -16.67 -18.57
CA THR A 298 -4.38 -16.66 -17.76
C THR A 298 -4.81 -16.44 -16.32
N GLU A 299 -5.32 -17.49 -15.69
CA GLU A 299 -6.01 -17.39 -14.40
C GLU A 299 -5.08 -16.90 -13.30
N ILE A 300 -5.44 -15.78 -12.65
CA ILE A 300 -4.90 -15.42 -11.35
C ILE A 300 -5.45 -16.45 -10.34
N THR A 301 -4.76 -17.59 -10.23
CA THR A 301 -5.17 -18.67 -9.32
C THR A 301 -4.52 -18.53 -7.95
N PRO A 302 -5.07 -19.13 -6.90
CA PRO A 302 -4.41 -19.21 -5.60
C PRO A 302 -3.02 -19.83 -5.67
N GLU A 303 -2.79 -20.81 -6.54
CA GLU A 303 -1.50 -21.49 -6.72
C GLU A 303 -0.44 -20.54 -7.31
N VAL A 304 -0.82 -19.76 -8.34
CA VAL A 304 0.04 -18.72 -8.91
C VAL A 304 0.39 -17.69 -7.84
N LEU A 305 -0.60 -17.23 -7.08
CA LEU A 305 -0.38 -16.23 -6.03
C LEU A 305 0.47 -16.80 -4.88
N LEU A 306 0.25 -18.04 -4.48
CA LEU A 306 1.06 -18.66 -3.43
C LEU A 306 2.54 -18.71 -3.84
N LYS A 307 2.83 -19.16 -5.06
CA LYS A 307 4.18 -19.21 -5.63
C LYS A 307 4.80 -17.82 -5.76
N SER A 308 4.03 -16.84 -6.19
CA SER A 308 4.45 -15.45 -6.32
C SER A 308 4.76 -14.83 -4.95
N MET A 309 3.83 -14.93 -4.01
CA MET A 309 3.94 -14.37 -2.67
C MET A 309 5.10 -14.98 -1.86
N ASP A 310 5.48 -16.23 -2.10
CA ASP A 310 6.65 -16.89 -1.48
C ASP A 310 7.99 -16.26 -1.88
N ARG A 311 8.01 -15.48 -2.96
CA ARG A 311 9.20 -14.77 -3.45
C ARG A 311 9.29 -13.31 -2.95
N LEU A 312 8.31 -12.87 -2.14
CA LEU A 312 8.28 -11.58 -1.47
C LEU A 312 8.59 -11.75 0.02
N GLU A 313 9.17 -10.72 0.62
CA GLU A 313 9.29 -10.61 2.08
C GLU A 313 8.24 -9.59 2.55
N TYR A 314 7.12 -10.06 3.11
CA TYR A 314 6.09 -9.17 3.66
C TYR A 314 6.52 -8.62 5.00
N THR A 315 6.72 -7.31 5.07
CA THR A 315 7.14 -6.58 6.28
C THR A 315 6.70 -5.12 6.19
N THR A 316 6.39 -4.53 7.34
CA THR A 316 6.16 -3.08 7.43
C THR A 316 7.45 -2.28 7.66
N ASP A 317 8.56 -2.97 7.88
CA ASP A 317 9.85 -2.33 8.04
C ASP A 317 10.27 -1.59 6.76
N ILE A 318 10.88 -0.46 6.95
CA ILE A 318 11.44 0.35 5.88
C ILE A 318 12.77 0.95 6.32
N ASP A 319 13.80 0.76 5.51
CA ASP A 319 15.14 1.27 5.80
C ASP A 319 15.35 2.63 5.12
N LEU A 320 15.66 3.64 5.92
CA LEU A 320 15.94 5.00 5.45
C LEU A 320 17.12 5.05 4.47
N VAL A 321 18.12 4.19 4.64
CA VAL A 321 19.29 4.13 3.75
C VAL A 321 18.87 3.57 2.39
N VAL A 322 18.05 2.52 2.38
CA VAL A 322 17.53 1.91 1.14
C VAL A 322 16.63 2.90 0.39
N VAL A 323 15.79 3.65 1.10
CA VAL A 323 14.96 4.69 0.47
C VAL A 323 15.82 5.82 -0.08
N GLN A 324 16.88 6.24 0.64
CA GLN A 324 17.81 7.26 0.12
C GLN A 324 18.55 6.77 -1.14
N GLU A 325 19.02 5.51 -1.14
CA GLU A 325 19.62 4.92 -2.33
C GLU A 325 18.65 4.95 -3.54
N ALA A 326 17.39 4.62 -3.32
CA ALA A 326 16.37 4.65 -4.37
C ALA A 326 16.15 6.08 -4.90
N ILE A 327 16.07 7.09 -4.02
CA ILE A 327 15.93 8.50 -4.40
C ILE A 327 17.13 8.95 -5.24
N ASP A 328 18.35 8.66 -4.77
CA ASP A 328 19.58 9.04 -5.46
C ASP A 328 19.67 8.38 -6.84
N TYR A 329 19.30 7.10 -6.93
CA TYR A 329 19.33 6.37 -8.18
C TYR A 329 18.27 6.88 -9.19
N VAL A 330 17.06 7.15 -8.73
CA VAL A 330 15.98 7.75 -9.56
C VAL A 330 16.40 9.15 -10.07
N ALA A 331 17.14 9.92 -9.26
CA ALA A 331 17.73 11.19 -9.69
C ALA A 331 18.88 11.00 -10.70
N GLN A 332 19.74 10.01 -10.50
CA GLN A 332 20.83 9.66 -11.42
C GLN A 332 20.27 9.28 -12.81
N LEU A 333 19.16 8.54 -12.86
CA LEU A 333 18.45 8.20 -14.10
C LEU A 333 17.74 9.41 -14.76
N GLY A 334 17.70 10.56 -14.11
CA GLY A 334 17.05 11.77 -14.62
C GLY A 334 15.52 11.74 -14.49
N TYR A 335 14.94 10.78 -13.78
CA TYR A 335 13.48 10.69 -13.58
C TYR A 335 12.97 11.75 -12.60
N ILE A 336 13.82 12.24 -11.71
CA ILE A 336 13.60 13.44 -10.91
C ILE A 336 14.76 14.42 -11.12
N LYS A 337 14.49 15.72 -11.03
CA LYS A 337 15.47 16.75 -11.34
C LYS A 337 16.66 16.78 -10.39
N ASN A 338 16.42 16.57 -9.10
CA ASN A 338 17.43 16.58 -8.04
C ASN A 338 17.06 15.51 -7.01
N SER A 339 18.08 14.88 -6.42
CA SER A 339 17.90 14.08 -5.21
C SER A 339 17.42 14.94 -4.04
N PHE A 340 16.77 14.33 -3.06
CA PHE A 340 16.31 14.93 -1.82
C PHE A 340 16.51 13.94 -0.67
N LYS A 341 16.36 14.37 0.58
CA LYS A 341 16.58 13.49 1.74
C LYS A 341 15.41 12.54 1.93
N ALA A 342 15.68 11.27 2.21
CA ALA A 342 14.65 10.28 2.50
C ALA A 342 13.70 10.73 3.63
N GLY A 343 14.22 11.44 4.66
CA GLY A 343 13.39 12.03 5.72
C GLY A 343 12.38 13.10 5.24
N ASP A 344 12.55 13.64 4.03
CA ASP A 344 11.58 14.60 3.49
C ASP A 344 10.30 13.90 3.00
N ILE A 345 10.36 12.61 2.66
CA ILE A 345 9.21 11.80 2.22
C ILE A 345 8.76 10.76 3.26
N LEU A 346 9.62 10.36 4.20
CA LEU A 346 9.32 9.39 5.24
C LEU A 346 8.76 10.06 6.51
N ASP A 347 7.78 9.41 7.13
CA ASP A 347 7.36 9.65 8.51
C ASP A 347 7.08 8.30 9.18
N LEU A 348 8.08 7.75 9.83
CA LEU A 348 8.03 6.43 10.49
C LEU A 348 7.68 6.53 11.99
N SER A 349 7.29 7.69 12.48
CA SER A 349 6.97 7.92 13.89
C SER A 349 5.76 7.11 14.39
N PHE A 350 4.95 6.59 13.49
CA PHE A 350 3.76 5.78 13.79
C PHE A 350 4.05 4.27 13.85
N ILE A 351 5.21 3.81 13.37
CA ILE A 351 5.62 2.40 13.50
C ILE A 351 6.08 2.19 14.95
N LYS A 352 5.33 1.40 15.69
CA LYS A 352 5.71 1.00 17.06
C LYS A 352 6.50 -0.32 16.97
N PRO A 353 7.61 -0.44 17.73
CA PRO A 353 8.42 -1.65 17.77
C PRO A 353 7.64 -2.85 18.33
#